data_0a18abeeccc7587785c4c9292aeeea8e
#
_entry.id   0a18abeeccc7587785c4c9292aeeea8e
#
_cell.length_a   1.000
_cell.length_b   1.000
_cell.length_c   1.000
_cell.angle_alpha   90.00
_cell.angle_beta   90.00
_cell.angle_gamma   90.00
#
_symmetry.space_group_name_H-M   'P 1'
#
loop_
_entity.id
_entity.type
_entity.pdbx_description
1 polymer ?
#
loop_
_entity_poly.entity_id
_entity_poly.type
_entity_poly.pdbx_seq_one_letter_code
_entity_poly.pdbx_strand_id
1 'polypeptide(L)'
;ALIAATVSTVLGTIAAIGIHNMRGKSKQAISFLNNIPMLNPDIITGVSLFLLFVFLHISQGYVTVVLAHITFCTPYVVLSVLPKLTQMNPNIYEAALDLGATPFQALKKVLIPMLKPGMISGFILAFTMSLDDFAVTFFTRGTIGLDTLSTYIYTDARKGGLTPELRP
;
A
#
# COMPACT_ATOMS: atom_id res chain seq x y z
N ALA A 1 1.56 -10.34 3.66
CA ALA A 1 1.17 -9.85 2.33
C ALA A 1 -0.35 -9.56 2.26
N LEU A 2 -1.25 -10.55 2.45
CA LEU A 2 -2.71 -10.35 2.30
C LEU A 2 -3.28 -9.25 3.20
N ILE A 3 -2.95 -9.26 4.48
CA ILE A 3 -3.43 -8.22 5.43
C ILE A 3 -2.93 -6.84 5.01
N ALA A 4 -1.64 -6.72 4.71
CA ALA A 4 -1.05 -5.47 4.28
C ALA A 4 -1.69 -4.96 2.98
N ALA A 5 -1.83 -5.82 1.96
CA ALA A 5 -2.46 -5.45 0.69
C ALA A 5 -3.92 -5.00 0.85
N THR A 6 -4.71 -5.73 1.67
CA THR A 6 -6.11 -5.35 1.91
C THR A 6 -6.22 -4.01 2.61
N VAL A 7 -5.46 -3.80 3.69
CA VAL A 7 -5.48 -2.53 4.43
C VAL A 7 -4.95 -1.39 3.58
N SER A 8 -3.84 -1.59 2.84
CA SER A 8 -3.30 -0.59 1.91
C SER A 8 -4.29 -0.23 0.81
N THR A 9 -5.07 -1.21 0.31
CA THR A 9 -6.09 -0.94 -0.72
C THR A 9 -7.20 -0.04 -0.17
N VAL A 10 -7.66 -0.29 1.04
CA VAL A 10 -8.67 0.57 1.68
C VAL A 10 -8.11 1.97 1.94
N LEU A 11 -6.95 2.07 2.58
CA LEU A 11 -6.33 3.35 2.91
C LEU A 11 -5.95 4.14 1.65
N GLY A 12 -5.34 3.48 0.67
CA GLY A 12 -4.95 4.10 -0.60
C GLY A 12 -6.15 4.57 -1.42
N THR A 13 -7.26 3.84 -1.39
CA THR A 13 -8.51 4.28 -2.05
C THR A 13 -9.08 5.52 -1.37
N ILE A 14 -9.14 5.55 -0.03
CA ILE A 14 -9.59 6.72 0.73
C ILE A 14 -8.69 7.91 0.46
N ALA A 15 -7.37 7.71 0.49
CA ALA A 15 -6.39 8.75 0.19
C ALA A 15 -6.53 9.27 -1.25
N ALA A 16 -6.72 8.39 -2.24
CA ALA A 16 -6.92 8.79 -3.63
C ALA A 16 -8.17 9.64 -3.81
N ILE A 17 -9.29 9.28 -3.16
CA ILE A 17 -10.52 10.08 -3.16
C ILE A 17 -10.27 11.45 -2.51
N GLY A 18 -9.57 11.48 -1.38
CA GLY A 18 -9.20 12.71 -0.70
C GLY A 18 -8.34 13.62 -1.60
N ILE A 19 -7.28 13.09 -2.20
CA ILE A 19 -6.39 13.82 -3.12
C ILE A 19 -7.15 14.32 -4.35
N HIS A 20 -8.07 13.52 -4.88
CA HIS A 20 -8.89 13.91 -6.04
C HIS A 20 -9.72 15.15 -5.75
N ASN A 21 -10.32 15.23 -4.57
CA ASN A 21 -11.17 16.36 -4.15
C ASN A 21 -10.38 17.60 -3.73
N MET A 22 -9.07 17.50 -3.53
CA MET A 22 -8.23 18.67 -3.23
C MET A 22 -8.04 19.57 -4.45
N ARG A 23 -7.80 20.85 -4.20
CA ARG A 23 -7.58 21.87 -5.25
C ARG A 23 -6.26 22.62 -5.01
N GLY A 24 -5.69 23.15 -6.08
CA GLY A 24 -4.53 24.05 -6.01
C GLY A 24 -3.24 23.41 -5.53
N LYS A 25 -2.45 24.18 -4.81
CA LYS A 25 -1.09 23.79 -4.35
C LYS A 25 -1.09 22.60 -3.38
N SER A 26 -2.14 22.45 -2.59
CA SER A 26 -2.26 21.33 -1.62
C SER A 26 -2.37 19.99 -2.35
N LYS A 27 -3.11 19.91 -3.46
CA LYS A 27 -3.19 18.70 -4.28
C LYS A 27 -1.82 18.31 -4.85
N GLN A 28 -1.10 19.31 -5.40
CA GLN A 28 0.23 19.07 -5.96
C GLN A 28 1.23 18.61 -4.89
N ALA A 29 1.23 19.27 -3.72
CA ALA A 29 2.12 18.93 -2.62
C ALA A 29 1.86 17.50 -2.11
N ILE A 30 0.60 17.12 -1.87
CA ILE A 30 0.27 15.78 -1.35
C ILE A 30 0.52 14.71 -2.40
N SER A 31 0.22 14.97 -3.68
CA SER A 31 0.57 14.04 -4.76
C SER A 31 2.08 13.86 -4.89
N PHE A 32 2.85 14.91 -4.74
CA PHE A 32 4.31 14.84 -4.73
C PHE A 32 4.82 14.02 -3.54
N LEU A 33 4.32 14.29 -2.31
CA LEU A 33 4.67 13.54 -1.10
C LEU A 33 4.31 12.04 -1.23
N ASN A 34 3.19 11.72 -1.86
CA ASN A 34 2.80 10.34 -2.13
C ASN A 34 3.80 9.60 -3.02
N ASN A 35 4.47 10.31 -3.93
CA ASN A 35 5.41 9.72 -4.87
C ASN A 35 6.84 9.58 -4.30
N ILE A 36 7.18 10.31 -3.22
CA ILE A 36 8.51 10.25 -2.60
C ILE A 36 8.91 8.82 -2.20
N PRO A 37 8.08 8.02 -1.50
CA PRO A 37 8.46 6.66 -1.10
C PRO A 37 8.79 5.75 -2.28
N MET A 38 8.23 6.02 -3.45
CA MET A 38 8.46 5.22 -4.66
C MET A 38 9.79 5.52 -5.34
N LEU A 39 10.38 6.68 -5.06
CA LEU A 39 11.69 7.09 -5.57
C LEU A 39 12.82 6.62 -4.66
N ASN A 40 12.50 6.27 -3.41
CA ASN A 40 13.49 5.81 -2.46
C ASN A 40 13.80 4.32 -2.65
N PRO A 41 15.07 3.92 -2.58
CA PRO A 41 15.44 2.51 -2.49
C PRO A 41 14.78 1.84 -1.27
N ASP A 42 14.30 0.60 -1.43
CA ASP A 42 13.60 -0.16 -0.38
C ASP A 42 14.42 -0.30 0.91
N ILE A 43 15.76 -0.40 0.77
CA ILE A 43 16.67 -0.44 1.90
C ILE A 43 16.57 0.83 2.77
N ILE A 44 16.51 2.01 2.14
CA ILE A 44 16.39 3.29 2.86
C ILE A 44 15.04 3.35 3.58
N THR A 45 13.97 2.92 2.91
CA THR A 45 12.63 2.84 3.51
C THR A 45 12.62 1.88 4.71
N GLY A 46 13.22 0.69 4.55
CA GLY A 46 13.32 -0.31 5.62
C GLY A 46 14.09 0.20 6.84
N VAL A 47 15.27 0.81 6.62
CA VAL A 47 16.08 1.38 7.72
C VAL A 47 15.36 2.55 8.39
N SER A 48 14.71 3.42 7.63
CA SER A 48 13.98 4.56 8.17
C SER A 48 12.82 4.12 9.07
N LEU A 49 12.04 3.11 8.63
CA LEU A 49 10.96 2.53 9.43
C LEU A 49 11.50 1.80 10.67
N PHE A 50 12.61 1.09 10.55
CA PHE A 50 13.30 0.49 11.69
C PHE A 50 13.64 1.53 12.75
N LEU A 51 14.33 2.62 12.35
CA LEU A 51 14.70 3.70 13.27
C LEU A 51 13.47 4.38 13.89
N LEU A 52 12.40 4.56 13.11
CA LEU A 52 11.14 5.10 13.61
C LEU A 52 10.53 4.21 14.68
N PHE A 53 10.48 2.89 14.47
CA PHE A 53 9.94 1.96 15.44
C PHE A 53 10.79 1.90 16.71
N VAL A 54 12.11 1.95 16.58
CA VAL A 54 13.04 2.04 17.73
C VAL A 54 12.80 3.34 18.52
N PHE A 55 12.67 4.46 17.83
CA PHE A 55 12.39 5.76 18.46
C PHE A 55 11.05 5.77 19.20
N LEU A 56 10.04 5.13 18.64
CA LEU A 56 8.71 5.01 19.25
C LEU A 56 8.64 3.91 20.33
N HIS A 57 9.75 3.23 20.63
CA HIS A 57 9.83 2.12 21.56
C HIS A 57 8.86 0.97 21.24
N ILE A 58 8.58 0.76 19.95
CA ILE A 58 7.76 -0.35 19.47
C ILE A 58 8.66 -1.56 19.26
N SER A 59 8.39 -2.65 19.99
CA SER A 59 9.13 -3.90 19.80
C SER A 59 8.86 -4.47 18.42
N GLN A 60 9.96 -4.81 17.72
CA GLN A 60 9.88 -5.34 16.37
C GLN A 60 9.27 -6.74 16.35
N GLY A 61 8.53 -7.04 15.31
CA GLY A 61 7.85 -8.31 15.13
C GLY A 61 6.75 -8.25 14.07
N TYR A 62 5.73 -9.06 14.21
CA TYR A 62 4.63 -9.17 13.23
C TYR A 62 3.95 -7.82 12.93
N VAL A 63 3.65 -7.07 13.98
CA VAL A 63 2.91 -5.79 13.86
C VAL A 63 3.74 -4.76 13.09
N THR A 64 5.02 -4.64 13.39
CA THR A 64 5.93 -3.70 12.72
C THR A 64 6.13 -4.06 11.25
N VAL A 65 6.22 -5.36 10.91
CA VAL A 65 6.26 -5.80 9.51
C VAL A 65 4.97 -5.42 8.79
N VAL A 66 3.80 -5.71 9.36
CA VAL A 66 2.51 -5.37 8.72
C VAL A 66 2.37 -3.86 8.55
N LEU A 67 2.70 -3.06 9.57
CA LEU A 67 2.64 -1.59 9.48
C LEU A 67 3.61 -1.05 8.42
N ALA A 68 4.82 -1.58 8.36
CA ALA A 68 5.80 -1.20 7.35
C ALA A 68 5.29 -1.50 5.94
N HIS A 69 4.75 -2.69 5.72
CA HIS A 69 4.18 -3.09 4.44
C HIS A 69 2.96 -2.23 4.04
N ILE A 70 2.08 -1.90 4.99
CA ILE A 70 0.98 -0.97 4.73
C ILE A 70 1.53 0.39 4.30
N THR A 71 2.54 0.88 4.98
CA THR A 71 3.12 2.22 4.72
C THR A 71 3.70 2.31 3.32
N PHE A 72 4.53 1.36 2.89
CA PHE A 72 5.16 1.45 1.58
C PHE A 72 4.22 1.01 0.43
N CYS A 73 3.24 0.13 0.67
CA CYS A 73 2.28 -0.31 -0.36
C CYS A 73 1.21 0.75 -0.67
N THR A 74 0.80 1.56 0.31
CA THR A 74 -0.29 2.53 0.16
C THR A 74 -0.09 3.50 -1.01
N PRO A 75 1.09 4.13 -1.24
CA PRO A 75 1.32 5.02 -2.38
C PRO A 75 1.06 4.38 -3.74
N TYR A 76 1.38 3.12 -3.90
CA TYR A 76 1.16 2.38 -5.16
C TYR A 76 -0.33 2.13 -5.43
N VAL A 77 -1.10 1.88 -4.36
CA VAL A 77 -2.56 1.80 -4.48
C VAL A 77 -3.14 3.15 -4.89
N VAL A 78 -2.68 4.26 -4.29
CA VAL A 78 -3.11 5.62 -4.67
C VAL A 78 -2.87 5.84 -6.16
N LEU A 79 -1.69 5.48 -6.68
CA LEU A 79 -1.37 5.60 -8.10
C LEU A 79 -2.22 4.73 -9.02
N SER A 80 -2.72 3.61 -8.52
CA SER A 80 -3.61 2.73 -9.29
C SER A 80 -5.04 3.24 -9.32
N VAL A 81 -5.51 3.88 -8.23
CA VAL A 81 -6.89 4.35 -8.08
C VAL A 81 -7.08 5.78 -8.61
N LEU A 82 -6.12 6.68 -8.38
CA LEU A 82 -6.24 8.10 -8.73
C LEU A 82 -6.50 8.36 -10.22
N PRO A 83 -5.87 7.64 -11.18
CA PRO A 83 -6.20 7.80 -12.61
C PRO A 83 -7.63 7.40 -12.95
N LYS A 84 -8.21 6.43 -12.25
CA LYS A 84 -9.60 6.04 -12.45
C LYS A 84 -10.56 7.16 -12.00
N LEU A 85 -10.27 7.82 -10.89
CA LEU A 85 -11.02 9.00 -10.44
C LEU A 85 -10.94 10.15 -11.45
N THR A 86 -9.77 10.40 -12.03
CA THR A 86 -9.62 11.50 -13.02
C THR A 86 -10.27 11.22 -14.36
N GLN A 87 -10.43 9.94 -14.73
CA GLN A 87 -11.11 9.52 -15.97
C GLN A 87 -12.62 9.49 -15.85
N MET A 88 -13.16 9.55 -14.63
CA MET A 88 -14.60 9.55 -14.40
C MET A 88 -15.21 10.91 -14.76
N ASN A 89 -16.44 10.89 -15.29
CA ASN A 89 -17.19 12.11 -15.46
C ASN A 89 -17.54 12.69 -14.07
N PRO A 90 -17.12 13.94 -13.78
CA PRO A 90 -17.35 14.55 -12.47
C PRO A 90 -18.83 14.67 -12.10
N ASN A 91 -19.71 14.77 -13.10
CA ASN A 91 -21.14 14.95 -12.87
C ASN A 91 -21.86 13.67 -12.39
N ILE A 92 -21.25 12.50 -12.49
CA ILE A 92 -21.89 11.24 -12.07
C ILE A 92 -22.20 11.24 -10.57
N TYR A 93 -21.28 11.75 -9.77
CA TYR A 93 -21.47 11.84 -8.32
C TYR A 93 -22.56 12.86 -7.98
N GLU A 94 -22.54 14.04 -8.63
CA GLU A 94 -23.55 15.09 -8.44
C GLU A 94 -24.94 14.62 -8.91
N ALA A 95 -25.03 13.97 -10.05
CA ALA A 95 -26.28 13.40 -10.54
C ALA A 95 -26.90 12.37 -9.57
N ALA A 96 -26.07 11.59 -8.87
CA ALA A 96 -26.56 10.66 -7.84
C ALA A 96 -27.16 11.42 -6.65
N LEU A 97 -26.56 12.55 -6.24
CA LEU A 97 -27.10 13.41 -5.19
C LEU A 97 -28.41 14.07 -5.61
N ASP A 98 -28.49 14.56 -6.85
CA ASP A 98 -29.71 15.19 -7.42
C ASP A 98 -30.89 14.21 -7.49
N LEU A 99 -30.59 12.90 -7.68
CA LEU A 99 -31.58 11.82 -7.62
C LEU A 99 -31.96 11.42 -6.18
N GLY A 100 -31.52 12.19 -5.16
CA GLY A 100 -31.89 11.99 -3.76
C GLY A 100 -31.01 10.99 -3.00
N ALA A 101 -29.88 10.56 -3.57
CA ALA A 101 -28.94 9.73 -2.83
C ALA A 101 -28.22 10.56 -1.75
N THR A 102 -28.06 9.99 -0.55
CA THR A 102 -27.18 10.61 0.44
C THR A 102 -25.72 10.53 -0.01
N PRO A 103 -24.79 11.40 0.48
CA PRO A 103 -23.37 11.35 0.12
C PRO A 103 -22.75 9.97 0.33
N PHE A 104 -23.13 9.28 1.39
CA PHE A 104 -22.65 7.92 1.68
C PHE A 104 -23.20 6.89 0.68
N GLN A 105 -24.45 7.04 0.27
CA GLN A 105 -25.06 6.17 -0.75
C GLN A 105 -24.43 6.40 -2.12
N ALA A 106 -24.19 7.65 -2.52
CA ALA A 106 -23.49 7.99 -3.76
C ALA A 106 -22.07 7.44 -3.77
N LEU A 107 -21.33 7.57 -2.65
CA LEU A 107 -20.01 6.97 -2.48
C LEU A 107 -20.06 5.45 -2.65
N LYS A 108 -20.93 4.76 -1.90
CA LYS A 108 -20.96 3.29 -1.84
C LYS A 108 -21.56 2.65 -3.09
N LYS A 109 -22.63 3.23 -3.66
CA LYS A 109 -23.38 2.63 -4.77
C LYS A 109 -22.90 3.07 -6.15
N VAL A 110 -22.20 4.21 -6.24
CA VAL A 110 -21.76 4.77 -7.52
C VAL A 110 -20.24 4.82 -7.57
N LEU A 111 -19.59 5.56 -6.68
CA LEU A 111 -18.16 5.84 -6.78
C LEU A 111 -17.32 4.57 -6.57
N ILE A 112 -17.53 3.84 -5.47
CA ILE A 112 -16.75 2.63 -5.17
C ILE A 112 -16.86 1.55 -6.27
N PRO A 113 -18.06 1.21 -6.80
CA PRO A 113 -18.15 0.26 -7.90
C PRO A 113 -17.38 0.69 -9.16
N MET A 114 -17.37 1.97 -9.48
CA MET A 114 -16.61 2.49 -10.62
C MET A 114 -15.10 2.45 -10.39
N LEU A 115 -14.65 2.52 -9.14
CA LEU A 115 -13.23 2.43 -8.76
C LEU A 115 -12.72 0.98 -8.65
N LYS A 116 -13.61 -0.03 -8.64
CA LYS A 116 -13.22 -1.43 -8.48
C LYS A 116 -12.04 -1.87 -9.37
N PRO A 117 -11.98 -1.53 -10.68
CA PRO A 117 -10.83 -1.94 -11.50
C PRO A 117 -9.51 -1.36 -10.99
N GLY A 118 -9.50 -0.09 -10.57
CA GLY A 118 -8.32 0.56 -9.99
C GLY A 118 -7.95 -0.03 -8.62
N MET A 119 -8.95 -0.34 -7.79
CA MET A 119 -8.75 -0.99 -6.49
C MET A 119 -8.18 -2.40 -6.63
N ILE A 120 -8.69 -3.19 -7.59
CA ILE A 120 -8.18 -4.54 -7.86
C ILE A 120 -6.74 -4.48 -8.35
N SER A 121 -6.43 -3.59 -9.31
CA SER A 121 -5.06 -3.39 -9.79
C SER A 121 -4.12 -2.97 -8.66
N GLY A 122 -4.56 -2.02 -7.82
CA GLY A 122 -3.81 -1.58 -6.64
C GLY A 122 -3.59 -2.69 -5.61
N PHE A 123 -4.61 -3.51 -5.38
CA PHE A 123 -4.50 -4.68 -4.49
C PHE A 123 -3.48 -5.70 -4.99
N ILE A 124 -3.55 -6.07 -6.27
CA ILE A 124 -2.63 -7.03 -6.87
C ILE A 124 -1.20 -6.49 -6.79
N LEU A 125 -0.99 -5.21 -7.11
CA LEU A 125 0.31 -4.58 -7.03
C LEU A 125 0.85 -4.56 -5.59
N ALA A 126 0.03 -4.13 -4.62
CA ALA A 126 0.40 -4.13 -3.21
C ALA A 126 0.68 -5.55 -2.68
N PHE A 127 -0.09 -6.53 -3.12
CA PHE A 127 0.11 -7.93 -2.73
C PHE A 127 1.42 -8.49 -3.26
N THR A 128 1.71 -8.31 -4.55
CA THR A 128 2.97 -8.75 -5.15
C THR A 128 4.18 -8.08 -4.52
N MET A 129 4.13 -6.76 -4.33
CA MET A 129 5.22 -6.02 -3.67
C MET A 129 5.45 -6.48 -2.23
N SER A 130 4.37 -6.69 -1.47
CA SER A 130 4.47 -7.18 -0.10
C SER A 130 4.93 -8.64 0.01
N LEU A 131 4.75 -9.44 -1.04
CA LEU A 131 5.16 -10.83 -1.08
C LEU A 131 6.65 -10.97 -1.46
N ASP A 132 7.10 -10.14 -2.39
CA ASP A 132 8.48 -10.14 -2.90
C ASP A 132 9.44 -9.28 -2.04
N ASP A 133 8.92 -8.48 -1.12
CA ASP A 133 9.76 -7.61 -0.29
C ASP A 133 10.74 -8.40 0.58
N PHE A 134 12.00 -8.05 0.46
CA PHE A 134 13.09 -8.52 1.30
C PHE A 134 13.55 -7.45 2.28
N ALA A 135 13.81 -6.24 1.78
CA ALA A 135 14.54 -5.22 2.52
C ALA A 135 13.73 -4.69 3.72
N VAL A 136 12.49 -4.28 3.48
CA VAL A 136 11.64 -3.72 4.55
C VAL A 136 11.35 -4.78 5.60
N THR A 137 11.04 -6.01 5.19
CA THR A 137 10.84 -7.13 6.11
C THR A 137 12.07 -7.42 6.94
N PHE A 138 13.26 -7.48 6.31
CA PHE A 138 14.51 -7.79 7.00
C PHE A 138 14.80 -6.83 8.16
N PHE A 139 14.58 -5.53 7.96
CA PHE A 139 14.82 -4.51 8.98
C PHE A 139 13.70 -4.42 10.04
N THR A 140 12.48 -4.81 9.72
CA THR A 140 11.32 -4.60 10.61
C THR A 140 10.84 -5.85 11.35
N ARG A 141 11.32 -7.05 10.97
CA ARG A 141 10.87 -8.32 11.56
C ARG A 141 11.38 -8.59 12.97
N GLY A 142 12.50 -7.96 13.39
CA GLY A 142 13.14 -8.25 14.67
C GLY A 142 13.75 -9.65 14.75
N THR A 143 13.96 -10.14 15.98
CA THR A 143 14.54 -11.46 16.27
C THR A 143 13.50 -12.60 16.23
N ILE A 144 12.22 -12.30 16.37
CA ILE A 144 11.11 -13.26 16.35
C ILE A 144 10.54 -13.23 14.93
N GLY A 145 11.22 -13.93 14.00
CA GLY A 145 11.02 -13.72 12.59
C GLY A 145 9.75 -14.29 12.03
N LEU A 146 8.95 -13.41 11.42
CA LEU A 146 8.14 -13.77 10.28
C LEU A 146 9.00 -13.64 9.03
N ASP A 147 9.18 -14.73 8.35
CA ASP A 147 9.81 -14.70 7.04
C ASP A 147 8.74 -14.45 5.97
N THR A 148 8.97 -13.47 5.10
CA THR A 148 8.32 -13.41 3.79
C THR A 148 8.96 -14.49 2.90
N LEU A 149 8.33 -14.78 1.76
CA LEU A 149 8.89 -15.74 0.81
C LEU A 149 10.35 -15.41 0.47
N SER A 150 10.63 -14.14 0.20
CA SER A 150 11.98 -13.64 -0.16
C SER A 150 12.97 -13.79 0.98
N THR A 151 12.62 -13.45 2.21
CA THR A 151 13.52 -13.61 3.37
C THR A 151 13.73 -15.08 3.72
N TYR A 152 12.74 -15.93 3.53
CA TYR A 152 12.86 -17.37 3.73
C TYR A 152 13.85 -17.99 2.73
N ILE A 153 13.67 -17.72 1.43
CA ILE A 153 14.57 -18.20 0.37
C ILE A 153 16.03 -17.72 0.63
N TYR A 154 16.20 -16.44 0.98
CA TYR A 154 17.52 -15.90 1.28
C TYR A 154 18.18 -16.58 2.48
N THR A 155 17.42 -16.81 3.55
CA THR A 155 17.93 -17.44 4.77
C THR A 155 18.31 -18.90 4.51
N ASP A 156 17.53 -19.60 3.70
CA ASP A 156 17.77 -20.99 3.34
C ASP A 156 18.99 -21.12 2.43
N ALA A 157 19.08 -20.29 1.40
CA ALA A 157 20.25 -20.24 0.51
C ALA A 157 21.57 -19.97 1.27
N ARG A 158 21.53 -19.14 2.31
CA ARG A 158 22.71 -18.82 3.14
C ARG A 158 23.14 -19.95 4.07
N LYS A 159 22.25 -20.87 4.42
CA LYS A 159 22.52 -22.02 5.30
C LYS A 159 23.24 -23.19 4.61
N GLY A 160 23.54 -23.11 3.33
CA GLY A 160 24.33 -24.13 2.63
C GLY A 160 23.65 -24.79 1.43
N GLY A 161 22.64 -24.18 0.91
CA GLY A 161 21.95 -24.59 -0.32
C GLY A 161 20.45 -24.60 -0.18
N LEU A 162 19.77 -24.35 -1.30
CA LEU A 162 18.31 -24.43 -1.36
C LEU A 162 17.85 -25.84 -1.00
N THR A 163 16.87 -25.92 -0.09
CA THR A 163 16.18 -27.18 0.18
C THR A 163 15.61 -27.77 -1.12
N PRO A 164 15.47 -29.10 -1.25
CA PRO A 164 14.95 -29.72 -2.49
C PRO A 164 13.63 -29.14 -2.98
N GLU A 165 12.81 -28.60 -2.06
CA GLU A 165 11.52 -27.98 -2.32
C GLU A 165 11.62 -26.58 -2.98
N LEU A 166 12.78 -25.94 -2.87
CA LEU A 166 13.06 -24.61 -3.44
C LEU A 166 13.97 -24.66 -4.67
N ARG A 167 14.34 -25.86 -5.13
CA ARG A 167 15.09 -26.03 -6.37
C ARG A 167 14.15 -25.97 -7.56
N PRO A 168 14.51 -25.24 -8.64
CA PRO A 168 13.71 -25.19 -9.85
C PRO A 168 13.65 -26.56 -10.54
#